data_cb68176c7144ae6f712d877bca59217e
#
_entry.id   cb68176c7144ae6f712d877bca59217e
#
_cell.length_a   1.000
_cell.length_b   1.000
_cell.length_c   1.000
_cell.angle_alpha   90.00
_cell.angle_beta   90.00
_cell.angle_gamma   90.00
#
_symmetry.space_group_name_H-M   'P 1'
#
loop_
_entity.id
_entity.type
_entity.pdbx_description
1 polymer ?
#
loop_
_entity_poly.entity_id
_entity_poly.type
_entity_poly.pdbx_seq_one_letter_code
_entity_poly.pdbx_strand_id
1 'polypeptide(L)'
;MVRPLNQGGTAVAKEFVGELDASGFPNADAWKLGEPIRFAHDWQGKREDLARETTVALLWTDKMLYLKFGCRYRSLTVFQDSDANGRRDQLWDRDVAEVFIQTDPGRPRRYWEFEISPNGMWIDLGISPEGKCDAKSGMETQVELDEAGKIWTGIVALPMHSLARRFEPADIWRINFFRVEGPSEPRFYSSWQPTRTLQPNFHVPQAFGELHFRKP
;
A
#
# COMPACT_ATOMS: atom_id res chain seq x y z
N MET A 1 20.64 -10.71 25.83
CA MET A 1 20.79 -9.41 25.13
C MET A 1 19.94 -9.48 23.87
N VAL A 2 18.75 -8.88 23.91
CA VAL A 2 17.84 -8.80 22.74
C VAL A 2 18.45 -7.76 21.81
N ARG A 3 18.82 -8.15 20.59
CA ARG A 3 19.23 -7.19 19.55
C ARG A 3 18.07 -6.22 19.33
N PRO A 4 18.33 -4.89 19.25
CA PRO A 4 17.28 -3.95 18.88
C PRO A 4 16.71 -4.36 17.53
N LEU A 5 15.38 -4.46 17.47
CA LEU A 5 14.64 -4.63 16.24
C LEU A 5 15.16 -3.58 15.24
N ASN A 6 15.50 -4.01 14.03
CA ASN A 6 15.91 -3.16 12.92
C ASN A 6 15.05 -1.88 12.95
N GLN A 7 15.71 -0.72 12.91
CA GLN A 7 15.02 0.53 12.63
C GLN A 7 14.50 0.40 11.19
N GLY A 8 13.24 0.01 11.07
CA GLY A 8 12.52 0.00 9.79
C GLY A 8 12.53 1.43 9.23
N GLY A 9 12.41 1.58 7.90
CA GLY A 9 12.29 2.89 7.28
C GLY A 9 11.08 3.65 7.84
N THR A 10 11.11 4.97 7.65
CA THR A 10 10.02 5.86 8.05
C THR A 10 9.26 6.32 6.81
N ALA A 11 7.96 6.11 6.80
CA ALA A 11 7.01 6.70 5.87
C ALA A 11 6.42 7.97 6.49
N VAL A 12 6.24 9.02 5.69
CA VAL A 12 5.65 10.27 6.14
C VAL A 12 4.41 10.58 5.31
N ALA A 13 3.25 10.62 5.96
CA ALA A 13 2.05 11.17 5.37
C ALA A 13 2.01 12.68 5.66
N LYS A 14 1.85 13.51 4.62
CA LYS A 14 1.72 14.97 4.74
C LYS A 14 0.26 15.36 4.85
N GLU A 15 -0.04 16.33 5.73
CA GLU A 15 -1.39 16.89 5.82
C GLU A 15 -1.75 17.54 4.50
N PHE A 16 -2.91 17.17 3.99
CA PHE A 16 -3.49 17.78 2.80
C PHE A 16 -4.57 18.76 3.23
N VAL A 17 -4.35 20.03 2.88
CA VAL A 17 -5.29 21.12 3.09
C VAL A 17 -5.56 21.71 1.71
N GLY A 18 -6.62 21.27 1.05
CA GLY A 18 -6.93 21.69 -0.31
C GLY A 18 -8.24 21.09 -0.80
N GLU A 19 -8.61 21.47 -2.01
CA GLU A 19 -9.79 20.92 -2.68
C GLU A 19 -9.46 19.58 -3.33
N LEU A 20 -10.42 18.68 -3.28
CA LEU A 20 -10.38 17.43 -4.03
C LEU A 20 -10.70 17.71 -5.51
N ASP A 21 -10.23 16.89 -6.40
CA ASP A 21 -10.62 16.93 -7.80
C ASP A 21 -12.08 16.44 -7.98
N ALA A 22 -12.55 16.45 -9.23
CA ALA A 22 -13.90 16.02 -9.57
C ALA A 22 -14.20 14.53 -9.26
N SER A 23 -13.15 13.74 -9.07
CA SER A 23 -13.24 12.31 -8.71
C SER A 23 -13.20 12.07 -7.20
N GLY A 24 -13.06 13.12 -6.38
CA GLY A 24 -13.00 13.02 -4.91
C GLY A 24 -11.60 12.70 -4.37
N PHE A 25 -10.53 12.81 -5.18
CA PHE A 25 -9.16 12.57 -4.76
C PHE A 25 -8.32 13.84 -4.72
N PRO A 26 -7.19 13.86 -3.98
CA PRO A 26 -6.25 14.98 -4.01
C PRO A 26 -5.75 15.24 -5.44
N ASN A 27 -5.77 16.49 -5.87
CA ASN A 27 -5.32 16.89 -7.20
C ASN A 27 -3.81 16.65 -7.41
N ALA A 28 -3.34 16.80 -8.65
CA ALA A 28 -1.95 16.50 -9.02
C ALA A 28 -0.91 17.30 -8.21
N ASP A 29 -1.23 18.56 -7.84
CA ASP A 29 -0.31 19.42 -7.10
C ASP A 29 -0.19 19.04 -5.63
N ALA A 30 -1.24 18.50 -5.03
CA ALA A 30 -1.21 18.01 -3.67
C ALA A 30 -0.14 16.94 -3.45
N TRP A 31 0.09 16.08 -4.43
CA TRP A 31 1.07 15.00 -4.34
C TRP A 31 2.53 15.47 -4.35
N LYS A 32 2.79 16.74 -4.63
CA LYS A 32 4.11 17.38 -4.53
C LYS A 32 4.49 17.77 -3.10
N LEU A 33 3.59 17.64 -2.13
CA LEU A 33 3.81 18.04 -0.73
C LEU A 33 4.85 17.15 0.00
N GLY A 34 5.09 15.95 -0.47
CA GLY A 34 6.00 15.00 0.15
C GLY A 34 6.88 14.27 -0.86
N GLU A 35 8.03 13.82 -0.40
CA GLU A 35 8.88 12.93 -1.21
C GLU A 35 8.30 11.52 -1.24
N PRO A 36 8.15 10.90 -2.42
CA PRO A 36 7.67 9.55 -2.50
C PRO A 36 8.72 8.54 -2.00
N ILE A 37 8.25 7.54 -1.29
CA ILE A 37 9.01 6.33 -1.01
C ILE A 37 9.26 5.61 -2.34
N ARG A 38 10.44 5.00 -2.49
CA ARG A 38 10.82 4.23 -3.68
C ARG A 38 11.34 2.87 -3.27
N PHE A 39 10.95 1.84 -4.01
CA PHE A 39 11.51 0.51 -3.86
C PHE A 39 11.42 -0.29 -5.16
N ALA A 40 12.42 -1.14 -5.37
CA ALA A 40 12.53 -2.00 -6.55
C ALA A 40 13.18 -3.36 -6.20
N HIS A 41 13.49 -3.59 -4.92
CA HIS A 41 14.12 -4.81 -4.45
C HIS A 41 13.08 -5.91 -4.23
N ASP A 42 13.51 -7.16 -4.32
CA ASP A 42 12.68 -8.30 -3.94
C ASP A 42 12.34 -8.29 -2.44
N TRP A 43 11.47 -9.18 -2.01
CA TRP A 43 11.03 -9.31 -0.60
C TRP A 43 12.17 -9.64 0.37
N GLN A 44 13.33 -10.07 -0.14
CA GLN A 44 14.54 -10.30 0.66
C GLN A 44 15.42 -9.06 0.75
N GLY A 45 15.13 -8.01 -0.04
CA GLY A 45 15.94 -6.81 -0.14
C GLY A 45 17.24 -7.02 -0.92
N LYS A 46 17.26 -7.94 -1.89
CA LYS A 46 18.48 -8.34 -2.60
C LYS A 46 18.49 -7.97 -4.08
N ARG A 47 17.54 -8.49 -4.85
CA ARG A 47 17.50 -8.31 -6.30
C ARG A 47 16.73 -7.06 -6.65
N GLU A 48 17.41 -6.09 -7.23
CA GLU A 48 16.82 -4.84 -7.69
C GLU A 48 16.35 -4.96 -9.14
N ASP A 49 15.16 -4.45 -9.44
CA ASP A 49 14.63 -4.34 -10.78
C ASP A 49 13.97 -2.97 -11.00
N LEU A 50 14.76 -1.99 -11.44
CA LEU A 50 14.30 -0.62 -11.67
C LEU A 50 13.23 -0.51 -12.77
N ALA A 51 13.13 -1.50 -13.68
CA ALA A 51 12.04 -1.55 -14.66
C ALA A 51 10.67 -1.89 -14.02
N ARG A 52 10.67 -2.28 -12.74
CA ARG A 52 9.50 -2.55 -11.90
C ARG A 52 9.52 -1.73 -10.60
N GLU A 53 10.21 -0.59 -10.61
CA GLU A 53 10.22 0.33 -9.47
C GLU A 53 8.80 0.73 -9.09
N THR A 54 8.52 0.74 -7.81
CA THR A 54 7.30 1.28 -7.23
C THR A 54 7.60 2.52 -6.42
N THR A 55 6.81 3.55 -6.58
CA THR A 55 6.82 4.77 -5.77
C THR A 55 5.54 4.88 -4.98
N VAL A 56 5.59 5.38 -3.75
CA VAL A 56 4.40 5.61 -2.90
C VAL A 56 4.48 6.99 -2.27
N ALA A 57 3.48 7.81 -2.51
CA ALA A 57 3.28 9.08 -1.82
C ALA A 57 2.06 8.98 -0.88
N LEU A 58 2.13 9.66 0.26
CA LEU A 58 1.07 9.61 1.28
C LEU A 58 0.63 11.02 1.66
N LEU A 59 -0.69 11.19 1.68
CA LEU A 59 -1.36 12.40 2.19
C LEU A 59 -2.41 12.00 3.22
N TRP A 60 -2.73 12.91 4.13
CA TRP A 60 -3.78 12.66 5.10
C TRP A 60 -4.61 13.91 5.38
N THR A 61 -5.83 13.68 5.81
CA THR A 61 -6.72 14.65 6.45
C THR A 61 -7.27 14.02 7.72
N ASP A 62 -7.95 14.76 8.57
CA ASP A 62 -8.62 14.16 9.75
C ASP A 62 -9.61 13.04 9.39
N LYS A 63 -10.04 12.96 8.13
CA LYS A 63 -11.05 12.00 7.66
C LYS A 63 -10.47 10.88 6.81
N MET A 64 -9.38 11.12 6.09
CA MET A 64 -8.89 10.22 5.04
C MET A 64 -7.38 10.06 5.09
N LEU A 65 -6.90 8.85 4.83
CA LEU A 65 -5.53 8.56 4.44
C LEU A 65 -5.53 8.25 2.94
N TYR A 66 -4.73 8.97 2.18
CA TYR A 66 -4.56 8.77 0.75
C TYR A 66 -3.18 8.20 0.44
N LEU A 67 -3.14 7.23 -0.45
CA LEU A 67 -1.90 6.64 -0.96
C LEU A 67 -1.91 6.70 -2.48
N LYS A 68 -0.81 7.16 -3.07
CA LYS A 68 -0.61 7.16 -4.52
C LYS A 68 0.56 6.26 -4.87
N PHE A 69 0.28 5.16 -5.52
CA PHE A 69 1.26 4.25 -6.09
C PHE A 69 1.58 4.67 -7.52
N GLY A 70 2.86 4.70 -7.87
CA GLY A 70 3.33 4.77 -9.25
C GLY A 70 4.17 3.53 -9.52
N CYS A 71 3.66 2.63 -10.36
CA CYS A 71 4.22 1.31 -10.56
C CYS A 71 4.73 1.15 -12.00
N ARG A 72 6.05 1.10 -12.16
CA ARG A 72 6.64 0.66 -13.44
C ARG A 72 6.35 -0.82 -13.64
N TYR A 73 6.14 -1.22 -14.90
CA TYR A 73 5.84 -2.61 -15.21
C TYR A 73 6.50 -3.09 -16.50
N ARG A 74 6.74 -4.39 -16.59
CA ARG A 74 7.18 -5.05 -17.83
C ARG A 74 5.99 -5.57 -18.62
N SER A 75 5.06 -6.22 -17.94
CA SER A 75 3.81 -6.72 -18.50
C SER A 75 2.73 -6.63 -17.44
N LEU A 76 1.46 -6.57 -17.88
CA LEU A 76 0.32 -6.57 -16.98
C LEU A 76 -0.44 -7.88 -17.05
N THR A 77 -0.74 -8.44 -15.89
CA THR A 77 -1.56 -9.63 -15.72
C THR A 77 -2.64 -9.33 -14.70
N VAL A 78 -3.88 -9.17 -15.14
CA VAL A 78 -5.01 -8.77 -14.32
C VAL A 78 -6.18 -9.74 -14.45
N PHE A 79 -7.02 -9.81 -13.43
CA PHE A 79 -8.31 -10.48 -13.54
C PHE A 79 -9.24 -9.72 -14.49
N GLN A 80 -10.21 -10.45 -15.07
CA GLN A 80 -11.22 -9.87 -15.95
C GLN A 80 -12.62 -9.88 -15.29
N ASP A 81 -12.73 -10.44 -14.09
CA ASP A 81 -13.95 -10.60 -13.32
C ASP A 81 -13.81 -10.02 -11.90
N SER A 82 -14.83 -9.33 -11.45
CA SER A 82 -14.97 -8.79 -10.09
C SER A 82 -16.43 -8.77 -9.68
N ASP A 83 -16.72 -8.39 -8.43
CA ASP A 83 -18.08 -8.01 -8.06
C ASP A 83 -18.51 -6.68 -8.72
N ALA A 84 -19.75 -6.28 -8.50
CA ALA A 84 -20.32 -5.07 -9.10
C ALA A 84 -19.60 -3.76 -8.68
N ASN A 85 -18.84 -3.80 -7.58
CA ASN A 85 -18.11 -2.65 -7.05
C ASN A 85 -16.60 -2.70 -7.39
N GLY A 86 -16.16 -3.69 -8.16
CA GLY A 86 -14.75 -3.88 -8.52
C GLY A 86 -13.93 -4.64 -7.46
N ARG A 87 -14.56 -5.14 -6.39
CA ARG A 87 -13.88 -5.97 -5.39
C ARG A 87 -13.62 -7.37 -5.96
N ARG A 88 -12.40 -7.89 -5.75
CA ARG A 88 -12.00 -9.21 -6.25
C ARG A 88 -11.22 -9.98 -5.19
N ASP A 89 -11.78 -11.12 -4.76
CA ASP A 89 -11.08 -12.03 -3.85
C ASP A 89 -9.85 -12.64 -4.51
N GLN A 90 -8.83 -12.90 -3.70
CA GLN A 90 -7.54 -13.43 -4.17
C GLN A 90 -6.88 -12.54 -5.24
N LEU A 91 -7.00 -11.20 -5.08
CA LEU A 91 -6.46 -10.25 -6.05
C LEU A 91 -4.93 -10.40 -6.19
N TRP A 92 -4.24 -10.78 -5.11
CA TRP A 92 -2.80 -11.10 -5.07
C TRP A 92 -2.33 -12.20 -6.03
N ASP A 93 -3.23 -12.98 -6.62
CA ASP A 93 -2.87 -13.96 -7.64
C ASP A 93 -2.57 -13.33 -9.01
N ARG A 94 -2.72 -12.03 -9.14
CA ARG A 94 -2.38 -11.22 -10.31
C ARG A 94 -1.55 -10.00 -9.89
N ASP A 95 -1.36 -9.07 -10.82
CA ASP A 95 -0.59 -7.86 -10.56
C ASP A 95 -1.32 -6.92 -9.60
N VAL A 96 -0.64 -6.59 -8.50
CA VAL A 96 -1.18 -5.69 -7.47
C VAL A 96 -0.10 -4.80 -6.88
N ALA A 97 -0.51 -3.65 -6.36
CA ALA A 97 0.21 -2.92 -5.32
C ALA A 97 -0.58 -3.06 -4.01
N GLU A 98 0.14 -3.27 -2.91
CA GLU A 98 -0.46 -3.55 -1.62
C GLU A 98 0.09 -2.61 -0.55
N VAL A 99 -0.75 -2.29 0.42
CA VAL A 99 -0.34 -1.64 1.65
C VAL A 99 -0.90 -2.39 2.85
N PHE A 100 -0.02 -2.69 3.79
CA PHE A 100 -0.41 -3.26 5.09
C PHE A 100 -0.22 -2.21 6.16
N ILE A 101 -1.27 -1.95 6.94
CA ILE A 101 -1.30 -0.89 7.96
C ILE A 101 -1.66 -1.47 9.32
N GLN A 102 -0.80 -1.22 10.31
CA GLN A 102 -1.03 -1.57 11.70
C GLN A 102 -1.19 -0.29 12.52
N THR A 103 -2.40 0.00 12.95
CA THR A 103 -2.73 1.23 13.68
C THR A 103 -2.55 1.10 15.20
N ASP A 104 -2.46 -0.13 15.71
CA ASP A 104 -2.20 -0.43 17.12
C ASP A 104 -0.95 -1.30 17.25
N PRO A 105 0.23 -0.72 17.49
CA PRO A 105 1.47 -1.48 17.69
C PRO A 105 1.44 -2.42 18.89
N GLY A 106 0.53 -2.21 19.85
CA GLY A 106 0.29 -3.10 20.98
C GLY A 106 -0.37 -4.42 20.58
N ARG A 107 -0.89 -4.50 19.37
CA ARG A 107 -1.53 -5.70 18.80
C ARG A 107 -0.77 -6.18 17.55
N PRO A 108 0.46 -6.68 17.66
CA PRO A 108 1.37 -6.87 16.54
C PRO A 108 0.91 -7.86 15.46
N ARG A 109 -0.14 -8.64 15.71
CA ARG A 109 -0.72 -9.57 14.73
C ARG A 109 -2.07 -9.14 14.19
N ARG A 110 -2.48 -7.87 14.43
CA ARG A 110 -3.71 -7.28 13.89
C ARG A 110 -3.35 -6.09 13.03
N TYR A 111 -3.70 -6.14 11.75
CA TYR A 111 -3.44 -5.08 10.77
C TYR A 111 -4.42 -5.18 9.61
N TRP A 112 -4.44 -4.16 8.79
CA TRP A 112 -5.23 -4.05 7.57
C TRP A 112 -4.37 -4.38 6.37
N GLU A 113 -4.96 -5.01 5.36
CA GLU A 113 -4.39 -5.30 4.06
C GLU A 113 -5.29 -4.67 2.99
N PHE A 114 -4.72 -3.84 2.14
CA PHE A 114 -5.42 -3.19 1.03
C PHE A 114 -4.62 -3.43 -0.23
N GLU A 115 -5.30 -3.87 -1.29
CA GLU A 115 -4.69 -4.13 -2.58
C GLU A 115 -5.43 -3.40 -3.68
N ILE A 116 -4.69 -2.96 -4.70
CA ILE A 116 -5.20 -2.35 -5.91
C ILE A 116 -4.50 -2.94 -7.12
N SER A 117 -5.26 -3.27 -8.16
CA SER A 117 -4.79 -3.82 -9.42
C SER A 117 -4.70 -2.75 -10.52
N PRO A 118 -3.88 -2.94 -11.57
CA PRO A 118 -3.75 -1.98 -12.69
C PRO A 118 -5.05 -1.68 -13.45
N ASN A 119 -6.07 -2.51 -13.32
CA ASN A 119 -7.38 -2.28 -13.93
C ASN A 119 -8.44 -1.76 -12.93
N GLY A 120 -8.03 -1.31 -11.73
CA GLY A 120 -8.91 -0.72 -10.73
C GLY A 120 -9.64 -1.69 -9.82
N MET A 121 -9.46 -2.99 -9.99
CA MET A 121 -9.97 -3.97 -9.02
C MET A 121 -9.23 -3.83 -7.70
N TRP A 122 -9.92 -4.13 -6.61
CA TRP A 122 -9.40 -3.93 -5.26
C TRP A 122 -9.89 -4.99 -4.28
N ILE A 123 -9.20 -5.11 -3.14
CA ILE A 123 -9.64 -5.89 -1.99
C ILE A 123 -9.17 -5.20 -0.70
N ASP A 124 -9.99 -5.32 0.34
CA ASP A 124 -9.69 -4.85 1.69
C ASP A 124 -9.93 -5.96 2.72
N LEU A 125 -8.93 -6.22 3.55
CA LEU A 125 -8.95 -7.30 4.52
C LEU A 125 -8.50 -6.84 5.91
N GLY A 126 -9.18 -7.35 6.93
CA GLY A 126 -8.71 -7.33 8.31
C GLY A 126 -7.95 -8.60 8.61
N ILE A 127 -6.69 -8.46 9.02
CA ILE A 127 -5.82 -9.58 9.36
C ILE A 127 -5.70 -9.71 10.87
N SER A 128 -5.88 -10.92 11.37
CA SER A 128 -5.80 -11.22 12.79
C SER A 128 -5.29 -12.64 13.04
N PRO A 129 -4.95 -13.01 14.30
CA PRO A 129 -4.60 -14.39 14.63
C PRO A 129 -5.70 -15.41 14.31
N GLU A 130 -6.94 -14.95 14.27
CA GLU A 130 -8.12 -15.78 14.00
C GLU A 130 -8.33 -16.00 12.49
N GLY A 131 -7.64 -15.25 11.63
CA GLY A 131 -7.71 -15.36 10.18
C GLY A 131 -7.93 -14.01 9.49
N LYS A 132 -8.29 -14.08 8.21
CA LYS A 132 -8.66 -12.94 7.36
C LYS A 132 -10.18 -12.73 7.37
N CYS A 133 -10.61 -11.49 7.30
CA CYS A 133 -12.02 -11.13 7.11
C CYS A 133 -12.14 -9.89 6.25
N ASP A 134 -13.28 -9.69 5.59
CA ASP A 134 -13.57 -8.46 4.85
C ASP A 134 -13.52 -7.25 5.79
N ALA A 135 -12.71 -6.26 5.44
CA ALA A 135 -12.56 -5.06 6.26
C ALA A 135 -13.80 -4.17 6.21
N LYS A 136 -14.47 -4.12 5.06
CA LYS A 136 -15.58 -3.20 4.78
C LYS A 136 -15.20 -1.77 5.11
N SER A 137 -14.00 -1.40 4.70
CA SER A 137 -13.32 -0.16 5.10
C SER A 137 -13.93 1.09 4.50
N GLY A 138 -14.70 0.96 3.41
CA GLY A 138 -15.10 2.10 2.58
C GLY A 138 -13.95 2.63 1.73
N MET A 139 -12.97 1.78 1.42
CA MET A 139 -11.87 2.08 0.49
C MET A 139 -12.42 2.54 -0.87
N GLU A 140 -11.87 3.62 -1.38
CA GLU A 140 -12.11 4.10 -2.74
C GLU A 140 -10.81 4.05 -3.54
N THR A 141 -10.91 3.81 -4.85
CA THR A 141 -9.75 3.65 -5.72
C THR A 141 -9.91 4.41 -7.03
N GLN A 142 -8.78 4.88 -7.55
CA GLN A 142 -8.66 5.43 -8.90
C GLN A 142 -7.41 4.88 -9.55
N VAL A 143 -7.48 4.53 -10.84
CA VAL A 143 -6.34 4.00 -11.60
C VAL A 143 -6.20 4.75 -12.93
N GLU A 144 -4.95 5.01 -13.28
CA GLU A 144 -4.55 5.53 -14.59
C GLU A 144 -3.44 4.66 -15.16
N LEU A 145 -3.51 4.35 -16.45
CA LEU A 145 -2.53 3.53 -17.16
C LEU A 145 -1.84 4.34 -18.26
N ASP A 146 -0.53 4.53 -18.11
CA ASP A 146 0.35 5.04 -19.17
C ASP A 146 1.06 3.85 -19.85
N GLU A 147 0.47 3.37 -20.93
CA GLU A 147 1.03 2.25 -21.68
C GLU A 147 2.36 2.59 -22.37
N ALA A 148 2.53 3.83 -22.81
CA ALA A 148 3.75 4.29 -23.48
C ALA A 148 4.91 4.39 -22.49
N GLY A 149 4.68 4.96 -21.32
CA GLY A 149 5.66 5.08 -20.23
C GLY A 149 5.86 3.79 -19.45
N LYS A 150 5.03 2.77 -19.68
CA LYS A 150 5.03 1.53 -18.87
C LYS A 150 4.90 1.82 -17.38
N ILE A 151 3.95 2.67 -17.03
CA ILE A 151 3.61 3.01 -15.65
C ILE A 151 2.10 2.93 -15.46
N TRP A 152 1.66 2.30 -14.40
CA TRP A 152 0.30 2.50 -13.91
C TRP A 152 0.33 3.23 -12.57
N THR A 153 -0.64 4.10 -12.38
CA THR A 153 -0.82 4.87 -11.15
C THR A 153 -2.10 4.41 -10.48
N GLY A 154 -2.01 4.01 -9.21
CA GLY A 154 -3.16 3.68 -8.39
C GLY A 154 -3.27 4.64 -7.21
N ILE A 155 -4.44 5.23 -6.99
CA ILE A 155 -4.73 6.01 -5.80
C ILE A 155 -5.72 5.23 -4.94
N VAL A 156 -5.43 5.16 -3.67
CA VAL A 156 -6.26 4.52 -2.63
C VAL A 156 -6.64 5.58 -1.61
N ALA A 157 -7.92 5.71 -1.32
CA ALA A 157 -8.44 6.57 -0.26
C ALA A 157 -9.07 5.70 0.83
N LEU A 158 -8.59 5.83 2.05
CA LEU A 158 -8.98 5.04 3.22
C LEU A 158 -9.60 5.94 4.28
N PRO A 159 -10.88 5.75 4.65
CA PRO A 159 -11.49 6.47 5.76
C PRO A 159 -10.76 6.22 7.08
N MET A 160 -10.28 7.26 7.76
CA MET A 160 -9.55 7.16 9.03
C MET A 160 -10.35 6.41 10.11
N HIS A 161 -11.66 6.62 10.16
CA HIS A 161 -12.53 5.96 11.15
C HIS A 161 -12.63 4.45 10.97
N SER A 162 -12.35 3.94 9.77
CA SER A 162 -12.30 2.50 9.48
C SER A 162 -10.98 1.88 9.90
N LEU A 163 -9.90 2.66 9.89
CA LEU A 163 -8.56 2.20 10.26
C LEU A 163 -8.35 2.18 11.78
N ALA A 164 -8.83 3.23 12.47
CA ALA A 164 -8.65 3.37 13.90
C ALA A 164 -9.89 4.02 14.54
N ARG A 165 -10.24 3.59 15.77
CA ARG A 165 -11.34 4.18 16.54
C ARG A 165 -11.14 5.66 16.83
N ARG A 166 -9.90 6.06 16.99
CA ARG A 166 -9.43 7.43 17.22
C ARG A 166 -8.13 7.59 16.46
N PHE A 167 -7.96 8.74 15.85
CA PHE A 167 -6.77 9.14 15.15
C PHE A 167 -6.26 10.45 15.74
N GLU A 168 -4.98 10.51 16.05
CA GLU A 168 -4.26 11.72 16.44
C GLU A 168 -3.01 11.87 15.55
N PRO A 169 -2.69 13.07 15.06
CA PRO A 169 -1.50 13.27 14.21
C PRO A 169 -0.17 12.91 14.89
N ALA A 170 -0.16 12.80 16.22
CA ALA A 170 1.01 12.36 16.98
C ALA A 170 1.15 10.83 17.04
N ASP A 171 0.15 10.09 16.58
CA ASP A 171 0.21 8.63 16.56
C ASP A 171 1.31 8.17 15.59
N ILE A 172 1.98 7.09 15.95
CA ILE A 172 2.91 6.39 15.08
C ILE A 172 2.29 5.04 14.77
N TRP A 173 1.92 4.88 13.50
CA TRP A 173 1.43 3.60 13.00
C TRP A 173 2.59 2.80 12.40
N ARG A 174 2.34 1.56 12.04
CA ARG A 174 3.30 0.77 11.29
C ARG A 174 2.73 0.44 9.92
N ILE A 175 3.60 0.40 8.90
CA ILE A 175 3.18 0.28 7.51
C ILE A 175 4.24 -0.47 6.69
N ASN A 176 3.79 -1.20 5.68
CA ASN A 176 4.67 -1.67 4.63
C ASN A 176 3.95 -1.64 3.27
N PHE A 177 4.72 -1.56 2.21
CA PHE A 177 4.24 -1.53 0.84
C PHE A 177 4.83 -2.69 0.07
N PHE A 178 4.00 -3.27 -0.80
CA PHE A 178 4.37 -4.45 -1.56
C PHE A 178 3.91 -4.34 -3.01
N ARG A 179 4.52 -5.15 -3.86
CA ARG A 179 4.22 -5.22 -5.28
C ARG A 179 4.34 -6.65 -5.75
N VAL A 180 3.32 -7.12 -6.46
CA VAL A 180 3.36 -8.40 -7.18
C VAL A 180 3.17 -8.13 -8.66
N GLU A 181 3.97 -8.77 -9.52
CA GLU A 181 3.84 -8.70 -10.97
C GLU A 181 4.22 -10.03 -11.61
N GLY A 182 3.45 -10.44 -12.61
CA GLY A 182 3.74 -11.56 -13.48
C GLY A 182 2.64 -12.61 -13.56
N PRO A 183 2.57 -13.35 -14.68
CA PRO A 183 1.47 -14.28 -14.99
C PRO A 183 1.57 -15.61 -14.21
N SER A 184 2.76 -16.01 -13.79
CA SER A 184 3.03 -17.30 -13.15
C SER A 184 4.34 -17.25 -12.38
N GLU A 185 4.54 -18.22 -11.49
CA GLU A 185 5.79 -18.34 -10.73
C GLU A 185 7.01 -18.66 -11.66
N PRO A 186 8.19 -18.11 -11.36
CA PRO A 186 8.45 -17.15 -10.28
C PRO A 186 7.99 -15.73 -10.67
N ARG A 187 7.03 -15.18 -9.91
CA ARG A 187 6.60 -13.79 -10.08
C ARG A 187 7.58 -12.80 -9.44
N PHE A 188 7.46 -11.53 -9.77
CA PHE A 188 8.16 -10.47 -9.08
C PHE A 188 7.41 -10.12 -7.79
N TYR A 189 8.06 -10.37 -6.66
CA TYR A 189 7.59 -9.98 -5.34
C TYR A 189 8.54 -8.93 -4.79
N SER A 190 8.04 -7.74 -4.50
CA SER A 190 8.83 -6.62 -4.01
C SER A 190 8.24 -6.03 -2.75
N SER A 191 9.08 -5.46 -1.90
CA SER A 191 8.66 -4.81 -0.66
C SER A 191 9.53 -3.61 -0.31
N TRP A 192 8.90 -2.56 0.24
CA TRP A 192 9.63 -1.41 0.77
C TRP A 192 10.51 -1.80 1.95
N GLN A 193 9.94 -2.46 2.95
CA GLN A 193 10.70 -3.06 4.05
C GLN A 193 10.79 -4.56 3.83
N PRO A 194 12.01 -5.10 3.59
CA PRO A 194 12.17 -6.50 3.26
C PRO A 194 11.70 -7.44 4.37
N THR A 195 10.86 -8.41 4.02
CA THR A 195 10.38 -9.43 4.95
C THR A 195 11.41 -10.52 5.23
N ARG A 196 12.37 -10.72 4.30
CA ARG A 196 13.53 -11.64 4.41
C ARG A 196 13.15 -13.10 4.67
N THR A 197 11.95 -13.49 4.31
CA THR A 197 11.50 -14.88 4.40
C THR A 197 12.12 -15.75 3.29
N LEU A 198 12.17 -17.07 3.48
CA LEU A 198 12.74 -17.99 2.48
C LEU A 198 11.92 -18.01 1.19
N GLN A 199 10.61 -17.99 1.32
CA GLN A 199 9.67 -17.86 0.20
C GLN A 199 8.96 -16.50 0.31
N PRO A 200 8.44 -15.92 -0.79
CA PRO A 200 7.68 -14.69 -0.75
C PRO A 200 6.55 -14.78 0.29
N ASN A 201 6.60 -13.88 1.26
CA ASN A 201 5.57 -13.77 2.29
C ASN A 201 5.55 -12.32 2.81
N PHE A 202 4.44 -11.65 2.63
CA PHE A 202 4.26 -10.26 3.06
C PHE A 202 3.68 -10.14 4.47
N HIS A 203 3.07 -11.21 4.99
CA HIS A 203 2.47 -11.25 6.33
C HIS A 203 3.51 -11.35 7.46
N VAL A 204 4.45 -10.40 7.48
CA VAL A 204 5.53 -10.29 8.47
C VAL A 204 5.46 -8.91 9.13
N PRO A 205 4.51 -8.67 10.06
CA PRO A 205 4.35 -7.35 10.67
C PRO A 205 5.59 -6.84 11.43
N GLN A 206 6.50 -7.74 11.81
CA GLN A 206 7.79 -7.37 12.41
C GLN A 206 8.69 -6.58 11.44
N ALA A 207 8.49 -6.74 10.13
CA ALA A 207 9.24 -6.03 9.09
C ALA A 207 8.63 -4.64 8.76
N PHE A 208 7.43 -4.30 9.26
CA PHE A 208 6.82 -3.01 8.95
C PHE A 208 7.67 -1.86 9.47
N GLY A 209 7.78 -0.80 8.65
CA GLY A 209 8.33 0.49 9.03
C GLY A 209 7.34 1.31 9.86
N GLU A 210 7.72 2.54 10.20
CA GLU A 210 6.87 3.50 10.89
C GLU A 210 6.15 4.40 9.90
N LEU A 211 4.91 4.76 10.20
CA LEU A 211 4.14 5.79 9.51
C LEU A 211 3.93 6.96 10.47
N HIS A 212 4.44 8.11 10.07
CA HIS A 212 4.29 9.38 10.78
C HIS A 212 3.39 10.33 10.01
N PHE A 213 2.55 11.04 10.73
CA PHE A 213 1.67 12.07 10.18
C PHE A 213 2.28 13.45 10.46
N ARG A 214 2.48 14.26 9.43
CA ARG A 214 3.14 15.56 9.55
C ARG A 214 2.26 16.66 8.97
N LYS A 215 2.07 17.70 9.76
CA LYS A 215 1.52 18.98 9.31
C LYS A 215 2.53 19.71 8.41
N PRO A 216 2.09 20.66 7.59
CA PRO A 216 2.95 21.49 6.75
C PRO A 216 4.09 22.15 7.52
#